data_bbecead445f6ed2a59a4a3d900caffcc
#
_entry.id   bbecead445f6ed2a59a4a3d900caffcc
#
_cell.length_a   1.000
_cell.length_b   1.000
_cell.length_c   1.000
_cell.angle_alpha   90.00
_cell.angle_beta   90.00
_cell.angle_gamma   90.00
#
_symmetry.space_group_name_H-M   'P 1'
#
loop_
_entity.id
_entity.type
_entity.pdbx_description
1 polymer ?
#
loop_
_entity_poly.entity_id
_entity_poly.type
_entity_poly.pdbx_seq_one_letter_code
_entity_poly.pdbx_strand_id
1 'polypeptide(L)'
;RTLEKSKFVPKKWSACKIQENSSVSIKRRYHRLIFMIKRTYPHTRLRRTRSKGYLRDLVAENNLSTNDLIQPIFIADQSDKQIEIPSMPGIFRHNLDSLYAETEALINKGIKSVAIFPAIDANKKDQKGSHAFDDKNIVCSALKGLADRFPEVIKIADVALDPYTDHGHDGVLLDGHVDNDQTLELLQDQALLLAQSGADILAPSDMMDGRVRAIRDILESHAFVDTVILSYAAKYASSFYGPFREAVGSSANLGKASKKTYQMNFANLNEALHETAMDIEEGADIVMVKPGTAYLDVVHA
;
A
#
# COMPACT_ATOMS: atom_id res chain seq x y z
N ARG A 1 -56.75 -18.18 -23.49
CA ARG A 1 -55.51 -17.46 -23.92
C ARG A 1 -54.38 -17.96 -23.03
N THR A 2 -53.58 -18.83 -23.62
CA THR A 2 -52.41 -19.52 -23.07
C THR A 2 -51.22 -18.58 -23.02
N LEU A 3 -50.58 -18.43 -21.86
CA LEU A 3 -49.33 -17.70 -21.69
C LEU A 3 -48.14 -18.69 -21.96
N GLU A 4 -47.38 -18.40 -22.98
CA GLU A 4 -46.12 -19.09 -23.28
C GLU A 4 -45.06 -18.76 -22.25
N LYS A 5 -44.50 -19.81 -21.63
CA LYS A 5 -43.33 -19.71 -20.74
C LYS A 5 -42.08 -19.65 -21.62
N SER A 6 -41.44 -18.47 -21.72
CA SER A 6 -40.10 -18.36 -22.31
C SER A 6 -39.07 -19.06 -21.42
N LYS A 7 -38.40 -20.09 -21.95
CA LYS A 7 -37.30 -20.79 -21.30
C LYS A 7 -36.05 -19.91 -21.38
N PHE A 8 -35.60 -19.43 -20.25
CA PHE A 8 -34.28 -18.80 -20.12
C PHE A 8 -33.20 -19.88 -20.15
N VAL A 9 -32.40 -19.90 -21.21
CA VAL A 9 -31.21 -20.76 -21.32
C VAL A 9 -29.99 -19.96 -20.92
N PRO A 10 -29.27 -20.33 -19.84
CA PRO A 10 -28.06 -19.59 -19.47
C PRO A 10 -26.96 -19.84 -20.52
N LYS A 11 -26.40 -18.77 -21.08
CA LYS A 11 -25.20 -18.83 -21.92
C LYS A 11 -24.04 -19.37 -21.08
N LYS A 12 -23.51 -20.53 -21.47
CA LYS A 12 -22.25 -21.05 -20.92
C LYS A 12 -21.14 -20.05 -21.20
N TRP A 13 -20.52 -19.53 -20.16
CA TRP A 13 -19.27 -18.81 -20.25
C TRP A 13 -18.20 -19.81 -20.72
N SER A 14 -17.63 -19.57 -21.89
CA SER A 14 -16.46 -20.32 -22.35
C SER A 14 -15.29 -19.96 -21.45
N ALA A 15 -14.75 -20.94 -20.74
CA ALA A 15 -13.55 -20.78 -19.94
C ALA A 15 -12.39 -20.29 -20.84
N CYS A 16 -11.90 -19.10 -20.56
CA CYS A 16 -10.66 -18.62 -21.13
C CYS A 16 -9.54 -19.58 -20.68
N LYS A 17 -8.90 -20.25 -21.62
CA LYS A 17 -7.73 -21.08 -21.35
C LYS A 17 -6.58 -20.15 -21.00
N ILE A 18 -6.34 -19.92 -19.72
CA ILE A 18 -5.09 -19.32 -19.24
C ILE A 18 -4.00 -20.35 -19.52
N GLN A 19 -3.03 -19.97 -20.34
CA GLN A 19 -1.82 -20.76 -20.55
C GLN A 19 -1.13 -20.95 -19.18
N GLU A 20 -1.09 -22.22 -18.73
CA GLU A 20 -0.35 -22.65 -17.55
C GLU A 20 1.15 -22.52 -17.82
N ASN A 21 1.74 -21.36 -17.49
CA ASN A 21 3.19 -21.21 -17.56
C ASN A 21 3.77 -20.65 -16.24
N SER A 22 4.64 -21.44 -15.66
CA SER A 22 5.64 -21.21 -14.62
C SER A 22 5.24 -21.34 -13.14
N SER A 23 4.16 -20.76 -12.63
CA SER A 23 3.84 -20.85 -11.18
C SER A 23 3.31 -22.23 -10.75
N VAL A 24 2.59 -22.92 -11.65
CA VAL A 24 2.13 -24.31 -11.43
C VAL A 24 3.31 -25.28 -11.36
N SER A 25 4.43 -24.97 -12.03
CA SER A 25 5.66 -25.78 -12.04
C SER A 25 6.34 -25.78 -10.66
N ILE A 26 6.35 -24.66 -9.92
CA ILE A 26 7.00 -24.57 -8.62
C ILE A 26 6.17 -25.29 -7.56
N LYS A 27 4.84 -25.08 -7.50
CA LYS A 27 3.93 -25.82 -6.59
C LYS A 27 3.97 -27.33 -6.84
N ARG A 28 4.01 -27.77 -8.09
CA ARG A 28 4.17 -29.20 -8.44
C ARG A 28 5.55 -29.75 -8.06
N ARG A 29 6.63 -28.96 -8.09
CA ARG A 29 7.97 -29.37 -7.66
C ARG A 29 8.04 -29.58 -6.14
N TYR A 30 7.49 -28.68 -5.34
CA TYR A 30 7.43 -28.83 -3.87
C TYR A 30 6.56 -30.02 -3.47
N HIS A 31 5.38 -30.19 -4.06
CA HIS A 31 4.54 -31.38 -3.82
C HIS A 31 5.23 -32.67 -4.19
N ARG A 32 5.93 -32.75 -5.32
CA ARG A 32 6.69 -33.95 -5.73
C ARG A 32 7.86 -34.25 -4.77
N LEU A 33 8.60 -33.24 -4.32
CA LEU A 33 9.70 -33.44 -3.36
C LEU A 33 9.20 -34.02 -2.02
N ILE A 34 8.08 -33.54 -1.50
CA ILE A 34 7.50 -34.02 -0.23
C ILE A 34 7.07 -35.50 -0.36
N PHE A 35 6.50 -35.89 -1.49
CA PHE A 35 6.10 -37.30 -1.71
C PHE A 35 7.28 -38.24 -2.03
N MET A 36 8.45 -37.76 -2.42
CA MET A 36 9.63 -38.60 -2.71
C MET A 36 10.47 -38.91 -1.47
N ILE A 37 10.32 -38.17 -0.39
CA ILE A 37 11.11 -38.40 0.84
C ILE A 37 10.36 -39.35 1.76
N LYS A 38 10.64 -40.65 1.65
CA LYS A 38 10.15 -41.65 2.60
C LYS A 38 10.94 -41.55 3.91
N ARG A 39 10.46 -40.68 4.81
CA ARG A 39 11.00 -40.53 6.16
C ARG A 39 10.00 -41.08 7.16
N THR A 40 10.40 -42.05 7.95
CA THR A 40 9.48 -42.73 8.91
C THR A 40 10.08 -42.78 10.31
N TYR A 41 9.23 -42.72 11.30
CA TYR A 41 9.55 -43.03 12.68
C TYR A 41 10.00 -44.52 12.77
N PRO A 42 10.97 -44.91 13.63
CA PRO A 42 11.70 -44.07 14.59
C PRO A 42 12.95 -43.36 14.01
N HIS A 43 13.34 -43.64 12.76
CA HIS A 43 14.58 -43.09 12.16
C HIS A 43 14.47 -41.61 11.89
N THR A 44 13.29 -41.12 11.45
CA THR A 44 12.98 -39.69 11.31
C THR A 44 12.29 -39.18 12.56
N ARG A 45 12.89 -38.17 13.19
CA ARG A 45 12.35 -37.47 14.34
C ARG A 45 12.55 -35.96 14.16
N LEU A 46 11.53 -35.27 13.70
CA LEU A 46 11.59 -33.82 13.43
C LEU A 46 11.85 -32.98 14.70
N ARG A 47 11.59 -33.55 15.90
CA ARG A 47 11.93 -32.89 17.18
C ARG A 47 13.41 -32.72 17.45
N ARG A 48 14.30 -33.43 16.72
CA ARG A 48 15.76 -33.34 16.95
C ARG A 48 16.28 -31.93 16.75
N THR A 49 15.86 -31.26 15.68
CA THR A 49 16.25 -29.89 15.36
C THR A 49 15.60 -28.85 16.28
N ARG A 50 14.57 -29.23 17.05
CA ARG A 50 13.88 -28.35 18.00
C ARG A 50 14.40 -28.48 19.43
N SER A 51 15.30 -29.44 19.72
CA SER A 51 15.73 -29.82 21.06
C SER A 51 16.52 -28.74 21.82
N LYS A 52 17.20 -27.84 21.12
CA LYS A 52 18.03 -26.77 21.71
C LYS A 52 17.81 -25.46 20.96
N GLY A 53 17.99 -24.31 21.65
CA GLY A 53 17.80 -22.96 21.06
C GLY A 53 18.60 -22.80 19.78
N TYR A 54 19.92 -22.97 19.88
CA TYR A 54 20.81 -22.79 18.73
C TYR A 54 20.53 -23.74 17.54
N LEU A 55 19.93 -24.93 17.78
CA LEU A 55 19.50 -25.80 16.68
C LEU A 55 18.25 -25.26 15.99
N ARG A 56 17.33 -24.64 16.75
CA ARG A 56 16.17 -23.97 16.15
C ARG A 56 16.59 -22.79 15.31
N ASP A 57 17.54 -21.99 15.82
CA ASP A 57 18.08 -20.82 15.12
C ASP A 57 18.83 -21.26 13.85
N LEU A 58 19.60 -22.34 13.92
CA LEU A 58 20.36 -22.88 12.78
C LEU A 58 19.46 -23.33 11.63
N VAL A 59 18.28 -23.86 11.92
CA VAL A 59 17.33 -24.38 10.90
C VAL A 59 16.16 -23.43 10.62
N ALA A 60 16.22 -22.21 11.12
CA ALA A 60 15.20 -21.20 10.85
C ALA A 60 15.17 -20.86 9.35
N GLU A 61 14.01 -20.98 8.73
CA GLU A 61 13.84 -20.72 7.30
C GLU A 61 13.68 -19.22 7.01
N ASN A 62 13.23 -18.45 8.02
CA ASN A 62 13.01 -17.03 7.90
C ASN A 62 13.65 -16.28 9.07
N ASN A 63 14.26 -15.13 8.78
CA ASN A 63 14.80 -14.22 9.76
C ASN A 63 14.16 -12.86 9.56
N LEU A 64 13.71 -12.22 10.65
CA LEU A 64 13.25 -10.85 10.64
C LEU A 64 14.41 -9.93 11.06
N SER A 65 14.64 -8.89 10.28
CA SER A 65 15.63 -7.85 10.55
C SER A 65 14.96 -6.47 10.53
N THR A 66 15.68 -5.44 10.98
CA THR A 66 15.21 -4.06 10.89
C THR A 66 15.11 -3.56 9.45
N ASN A 67 15.78 -4.22 8.49
CA ASN A 67 15.69 -3.90 7.08
C ASN A 67 14.35 -4.33 6.45
N ASP A 68 13.60 -5.21 7.11
CA ASP A 68 12.27 -5.65 6.67
C ASP A 68 11.15 -4.70 7.15
N LEU A 69 11.51 -3.66 7.91
CA LEU A 69 10.54 -2.77 8.56
C LEU A 69 10.46 -1.43 7.85
N ILE A 70 9.23 -0.98 7.61
CA ILE A 70 8.90 0.38 7.17
C ILE A 70 8.11 1.04 8.30
N GLN A 71 8.60 2.16 8.83
CA GLN A 71 7.89 2.90 9.89
C GLN A 71 6.95 3.93 9.27
N PRO A 72 5.63 3.81 9.44
CA PRO A 72 4.70 4.87 9.09
C PRO A 72 4.81 6.02 10.09
N ILE A 73 4.92 7.26 9.59
CA ILE A 73 4.99 8.47 10.40
C ILE A 73 3.89 9.42 9.94
N PHE A 74 3.09 9.90 10.88
CA PHE A 74 2.06 10.90 10.64
C PHE A 74 2.62 12.29 10.90
N ILE A 75 2.41 13.22 9.96
CA ILE A 75 2.89 14.59 10.04
C ILE A 75 1.74 15.59 9.90
N ALA A 76 1.85 16.73 10.56
CA ALA A 76 0.88 17.82 10.46
C ALA A 76 1.58 19.18 10.56
N ASP A 77 1.03 20.19 9.89
CA ASP A 77 1.45 21.57 10.03
C ASP A 77 0.83 22.14 11.32
N GLN A 78 1.54 22.00 12.41
CA GLN A 78 1.11 22.34 13.76
C GLN A 78 2.22 22.98 14.58
N SER A 79 1.84 23.81 15.59
CA SER A 79 2.78 24.45 16.49
C SER A 79 3.38 23.47 17.52
N ASP A 80 2.58 22.51 17.98
CA ASP A 80 3.04 21.51 18.94
C ASP A 80 3.95 20.50 18.24
N LYS A 81 5.02 20.09 18.96
CA LYS A 81 5.98 19.15 18.38
C LYS A 81 5.33 17.83 17.99
N GLN A 82 4.46 17.32 18.85
CA GLN A 82 3.74 16.08 18.62
C GLN A 82 2.37 16.09 19.31
N ILE A 83 1.37 15.51 18.66
CA ILE A 83 0.01 15.33 19.19
C ILE A 83 -0.34 13.86 19.12
N GLU A 84 -0.66 13.23 20.22
CA GLU A 84 -1.04 11.82 20.29
C GLU A 84 -2.33 11.56 19.49
N ILE A 85 -2.37 10.44 18.78
CA ILE A 85 -3.55 9.99 18.02
C ILE A 85 -4.40 9.14 18.98
N PRO A 86 -5.61 9.57 19.35
CA PRO A 86 -6.40 8.92 20.42
C PRO A 86 -6.70 7.42 20.15
N SER A 87 -6.93 7.04 18.90
CA SER A 87 -7.18 5.64 18.51
C SER A 87 -5.92 4.80 18.35
N MET A 88 -4.73 5.40 18.49
CA MET A 88 -3.43 4.73 18.34
C MET A 88 -2.51 5.14 19.51
N PRO A 89 -2.73 4.64 20.74
CA PRO A 89 -1.95 5.03 21.92
C PRO A 89 -0.45 4.87 21.71
N GLY A 90 0.33 5.92 22.04
CA GLY A 90 1.78 5.96 21.83
C GLY A 90 2.22 6.31 20.41
N ILE A 91 1.29 6.59 19.49
CA ILE A 91 1.56 7.07 18.14
C ILE A 91 1.13 8.53 18.03
N PHE A 92 1.96 9.34 17.37
CA PHE A 92 1.81 10.78 17.32
C PHE A 92 1.75 11.33 15.91
N ARG A 93 1.08 12.47 15.73
CA ARG A 93 1.31 13.37 14.58
C ARG A 93 2.47 14.29 14.95
N HIS A 94 3.44 14.39 14.10
CA HIS A 94 4.66 15.15 14.26
C HIS A 94 4.62 16.46 13.46
N ASN A 95 5.18 17.53 13.99
CA ASN A 95 5.64 18.63 13.16
C ASN A 95 7.03 18.27 12.55
N LEU A 96 7.62 19.14 11.72
CA LEU A 96 8.90 18.84 11.07
C LEU A 96 10.04 18.59 12.06
N ASP A 97 10.13 19.35 13.14
CA ASP A 97 11.23 19.19 14.12
C ASP A 97 11.15 17.85 14.83
N SER A 98 9.94 17.43 15.24
CA SER A 98 9.77 16.13 15.90
C SER A 98 9.83 14.96 14.92
N LEU A 99 9.48 15.14 13.64
CA LEU A 99 9.73 14.17 12.57
C LEU A 99 11.22 13.83 12.46
N TYR A 100 12.09 14.86 12.47
CA TYR A 100 13.53 14.65 12.37
C TYR A 100 14.09 13.93 13.61
N ALA A 101 13.63 14.30 14.81
CA ALA A 101 14.04 13.63 16.05
C ALA A 101 13.58 12.16 16.08
N GLU A 102 12.36 11.86 15.64
CA GLU A 102 11.85 10.48 15.52
C GLU A 102 12.65 9.68 14.49
N THR A 103 12.96 10.29 13.35
CA THR A 103 13.78 9.64 12.30
C THR A 103 15.16 9.27 12.82
N GLU A 104 15.83 10.17 13.55
CA GLU A 104 17.12 9.89 14.18
C GLU A 104 17.02 8.72 15.18
N ALA A 105 15.95 8.69 15.99
CA ALA A 105 15.71 7.59 16.92
C ALA A 105 15.47 6.25 16.23
N LEU A 106 14.82 6.24 15.06
CA LEU A 106 14.62 5.04 14.23
C LEU A 106 15.94 4.55 13.62
N ILE A 107 16.78 5.44 13.10
CA ILE A 107 18.12 5.11 12.59
C ILE A 107 18.96 4.43 13.70
N ASN A 108 18.94 4.97 14.90
CA ASN A 108 19.64 4.39 16.05
C ASN A 108 19.14 2.98 16.43
N LYS A 109 17.89 2.64 16.08
CA LYS A 109 17.32 1.29 16.20
C LYS A 109 17.59 0.41 14.99
N GLY A 110 18.24 0.92 13.94
CA GLY A 110 18.52 0.24 12.68
C GLY A 110 17.39 0.26 11.66
N ILE A 111 16.31 1.03 11.88
CA ILE A 111 15.20 1.19 10.93
C ILE A 111 15.51 2.39 10.02
N LYS A 112 15.59 2.16 8.71
CA LYS A 112 15.98 3.18 7.74
C LYS A 112 14.93 3.45 6.66
N SER A 113 13.72 2.93 6.80
CA SER A 113 12.62 3.17 5.85
C SER A 113 11.45 3.81 6.58
N VAL A 114 11.03 4.99 6.12
CA VAL A 114 9.91 5.73 6.69
C VAL A 114 8.85 6.03 5.63
N ALA A 115 7.58 5.82 5.96
CA ALA A 115 6.45 6.16 5.10
C ALA A 115 5.70 7.35 5.70
N ILE A 116 5.57 8.43 4.94
CA ILE A 116 5.05 9.72 5.40
C ILE A 116 3.58 9.87 5.05
N PHE A 117 2.74 10.17 6.05
CA PHE A 117 1.31 10.38 5.92
C PHE A 117 0.89 11.73 6.51
N PRO A 118 0.30 12.64 5.72
CA PRO A 118 -0.08 13.95 6.21
C PRO A 118 -1.46 13.95 6.88
N ALA A 119 -1.60 14.77 7.93
CA ALA A 119 -2.88 15.25 8.43
C ALA A 119 -3.03 16.71 8.02
N ILE A 120 -3.88 16.99 7.05
CA ILE A 120 -4.07 18.33 6.47
C ILE A 120 -5.22 19.05 7.16
N ASP A 121 -5.03 20.33 7.48
CA ASP A 121 -6.07 21.18 8.04
C ASP A 121 -7.27 21.30 7.12
N ALA A 122 -8.48 21.33 7.68
CA ALA A 122 -9.72 21.38 6.93
C ALA A 122 -9.83 22.60 6.01
N ASN A 123 -9.23 23.74 6.39
CA ASN A 123 -9.21 24.97 5.61
C ASN A 123 -8.29 24.92 4.37
N LYS A 124 -7.45 23.88 4.25
CA LYS A 124 -6.56 23.62 3.10
C LYS A 124 -7.10 22.53 2.19
N LYS A 125 -8.26 21.96 2.51
CA LYS A 125 -8.91 20.91 1.72
C LYS A 125 -9.94 21.50 0.77
N ASP A 126 -10.04 20.92 -0.42
CA ASP A 126 -11.05 21.25 -1.41
C ASP A 126 -11.51 20.00 -2.21
N GLN A 127 -12.45 20.18 -3.15
CA GLN A 127 -13.00 19.07 -3.94
C GLN A 127 -11.97 18.34 -4.82
N LYS A 128 -10.88 19.00 -5.19
CA LYS A 128 -9.84 18.43 -6.06
C LYS A 128 -8.57 18.03 -5.32
N GLY A 129 -8.50 18.32 -4.01
CA GLY A 129 -7.29 18.09 -3.24
C GLY A 129 -6.11 18.99 -3.67
N SER A 130 -6.40 20.24 -4.08
CA SER A 130 -5.42 21.15 -4.71
C SER A 130 -4.15 21.39 -3.88
N HIS A 131 -4.25 21.28 -2.55
CA HIS A 131 -3.07 21.41 -1.67
C HIS A 131 -2.05 20.25 -1.85
N ALA A 132 -2.44 19.13 -2.47
CA ALA A 132 -1.51 18.05 -2.82
C ALA A 132 -0.44 18.49 -3.84
N PHE A 133 -0.74 19.53 -4.63
CA PHE A 133 0.12 20.05 -5.71
C PHE A 133 0.90 21.31 -5.31
N ASP A 134 0.79 21.76 -4.07
CA ASP A 134 1.57 22.86 -3.51
C ASP A 134 2.96 22.36 -3.09
N ASP A 135 4.03 22.86 -3.70
CA ASP A 135 5.43 22.48 -3.43
C ASP A 135 5.90 22.86 -2.02
N LYS A 136 5.08 23.66 -1.31
CA LYS A 136 5.28 24.06 0.11
C LYS A 136 4.42 23.27 1.10
N ASN A 137 3.65 22.27 0.63
CA ASN A 137 2.90 21.44 1.54
C ASN A 137 3.82 20.70 2.51
N ILE A 138 3.25 20.23 3.62
CA ILE A 138 4.01 19.62 4.71
C ILE A 138 4.78 18.36 4.26
N VAL A 139 4.24 17.58 3.29
CA VAL A 139 4.91 16.36 2.78
C VAL A 139 6.14 16.73 1.97
N CYS A 140 6.02 17.68 1.03
CA CYS A 140 7.16 18.15 0.25
C CYS A 140 8.25 18.74 1.15
N SER A 141 7.86 19.50 2.18
CA SER A 141 8.79 20.07 3.17
C SER A 141 9.49 18.97 3.98
N ALA A 142 8.75 17.93 4.39
CA ALA A 142 9.29 16.79 5.11
C ALA A 142 10.28 15.99 4.27
N LEU A 143 9.93 15.69 3.01
CA LEU A 143 10.79 14.95 2.09
C LEU A 143 12.12 15.68 1.82
N LYS A 144 12.07 16.97 1.51
CA LYS A 144 13.26 17.82 1.32
C LYS A 144 14.13 17.81 2.58
N GLY A 145 13.54 18.07 3.74
CA GLY A 145 14.29 18.11 4.99
C GLY A 145 14.84 16.74 5.43
N LEU A 146 14.19 15.64 5.13
CA LEU A 146 14.71 14.29 5.35
C LEU A 146 15.86 13.97 4.38
N ALA A 147 15.74 14.34 3.10
CA ALA A 147 16.80 14.14 2.12
C ALA A 147 18.09 14.88 2.50
N ASP A 148 17.95 16.11 3.00
CA ASP A 148 19.09 16.94 3.41
C ASP A 148 19.78 16.44 4.68
N ARG A 149 18.99 15.94 5.67
CA ARG A 149 19.48 15.59 7.00
C ARG A 149 19.87 14.13 7.14
N PHE A 150 19.17 13.24 6.44
CA PHE A 150 19.28 11.79 6.58
C PHE A 150 19.31 11.11 5.20
N PRO A 151 20.35 11.33 4.40
CA PRO A 151 20.42 10.81 3.02
C PRO A 151 20.39 9.28 2.95
N GLU A 152 20.71 8.57 4.05
CA GLU A 152 20.66 7.11 4.15
C GLU A 152 19.26 6.56 4.44
N VAL A 153 18.28 7.41 4.73
CA VAL A 153 16.90 7.01 5.02
C VAL A 153 16.09 6.94 3.72
N ILE A 154 15.41 5.82 3.51
CA ILE A 154 14.47 5.64 2.41
C ILE A 154 13.16 6.37 2.76
N LYS A 155 12.81 7.35 1.95
CA LYS A 155 11.63 8.18 2.06
C LYS A 155 10.52 7.66 1.15
N ILE A 156 9.45 7.13 1.76
CA ILE A 156 8.27 6.63 1.06
C ILE A 156 7.16 7.67 1.17
N ALA A 157 6.64 8.11 0.05
CA ALA A 157 5.54 9.06 -0.01
C ALA A 157 4.26 8.39 -0.52
N ASP A 158 3.17 8.53 0.21
CA ASP A 158 1.85 8.08 -0.20
C ASP A 158 1.34 8.96 -1.36
N VAL A 159 0.87 8.34 -2.44
CA VAL A 159 0.23 9.02 -3.56
C VAL A 159 -1.27 8.75 -3.48
N ALA A 160 -2.00 9.72 -2.94
CA ALA A 160 -3.45 9.66 -2.76
C ALA A 160 -4.00 11.06 -2.47
N LEU A 161 -5.25 11.32 -2.81
CA LEU A 161 -5.88 12.63 -2.64
C LEU A 161 -6.74 12.73 -1.37
N ASP A 162 -7.09 11.63 -0.71
CA ASP A 162 -8.01 11.64 0.44
C ASP A 162 -7.56 12.48 1.64
N PRO A 163 -6.25 12.70 1.93
CA PRO A 163 -5.85 13.65 2.96
C PRO A 163 -6.16 15.11 2.58
N TYR A 164 -6.27 15.41 1.30
CA TYR A 164 -6.37 16.76 0.74
C TYR A 164 -7.79 17.12 0.26
N THR A 165 -8.65 16.11 0.04
CA THR A 165 -10.04 16.35 -0.39
C THR A 165 -10.96 16.68 0.79
N ASP A 166 -11.93 17.55 0.58
CA ASP A 166 -12.95 17.93 1.57
C ASP A 166 -14.02 16.85 1.78
N HIS A 167 -14.16 15.93 0.83
CA HIS A 167 -15.07 14.77 0.87
C HIS A 167 -14.40 13.45 1.32
N GLY A 168 -13.06 13.40 1.46
CA GLY A 168 -12.31 12.26 1.98
C GLY A 168 -12.21 11.04 1.06
N HIS A 169 -12.57 11.15 -0.22
CA HIS A 169 -12.29 10.12 -1.23
C HIS A 169 -10.90 10.30 -1.83
N ASP A 170 -10.34 9.20 -2.37
CA ASP A 170 -8.99 9.15 -2.94
C ASP A 170 -8.89 9.75 -4.36
N GLY A 171 -9.97 10.33 -4.89
CA GLY A 171 -10.01 10.89 -6.23
C GLY A 171 -11.07 11.97 -6.41
N VAL A 172 -11.16 12.49 -7.62
CA VAL A 172 -12.12 13.55 -8.02
C VAL A 172 -13.52 12.99 -8.05
N LEU A 173 -14.50 13.70 -7.46
CA LEU A 173 -15.91 13.34 -7.56
C LEU A 173 -16.56 13.98 -8.77
N LEU A 174 -17.19 13.16 -9.63
CA LEU A 174 -18.09 13.56 -10.69
C LEU A 174 -19.44 12.90 -10.46
N ASP A 175 -20.51 13.69 -10.35
CA ASP A 175 -21.88 13.21 -10.08
C ASP A 175 -21.98 12.24 -8.87
N GLY A 176 -21.16 12.50 -7.82
CA GLY A 176 -21.15 11.72 -6.59
C GLY A 176 -20.34 10.41 -6.65
N HIS A 177 -19.65 10.14 -7.75
CA HIS A 177 -18.76 9.00 -7.94
C HIS A 177 -17.32 9.45 -8.17
N VAL A 178 -16.35 8.66 -7.75
CA VAL A 178 -14.95 8.91 -8.08
C VAL A 178 -14.74 8.65 -9.57
N ASP A 179 -14.29 9.66 -10.28
CA ASP A 179 -13.92 9.57 -11.70
C ASP A 179 -12.46 9.09 -11.79
N ASN A 180 -12.27 7.93 -12.42
CA ASN A 180 -10.97 7.30 -12.55
C ASN A 180 -9.99 8.15 -13.36
N ASP A 181 -10.40 8.54 -14.56
CA ASP A 181 -9.50 9.12 -15.56
C ASP A 181 -9.04 10.53 -15.17
N GLN A 182 -9.93 11.37 -14.66
CA GLN A 182 -9.57 12.68 -14.12
C GLN A 182 -8.68 12.55 -12.87
N THR A 183 -8.87 11.50 -12.08
CA THR A 183 -8.03 11.25 -10.91
C THR A 183 -6.61 10.86 -11.32
N LEU A 184 -6.43 10.07 -12.39
CA LEU A 184 -5.11 9.69 -12.89
C LEU A 184 -4.24 10.89 -13.24
N GLU A 185 -4.81 11.92 -13.89
CA GLU A 185 -4.08 13.15 -14.22
C GLU A 185 -3.52 13.82 -12.96
N LEU A 186 -4.33 13.91 -11.91
CA LEU A 186 -3.92 14.51 -10.64
C LEU A 186 -2.89 13.66 -9.88
N LEU A 187 -3.03 12.33 -9.92
CA LEU A 187 -2.05 11.43 -9.30
C LEU A 187 -0.68 11.51 -9.98
N GLN A 188 -0.63 11.70 -11.30
CA GLN A 188 0.63 11.95 -12.02
C GLN A 188 1.31 13.22 -11.54
N ASP A 189 0.57 14.32 -11.42
CA ASP A 189 1.11 15.61 -10.95
C ASP A 189 1.61 15.50 -9.51
N GLN A 190 0.85 14.85 -8.63
CA GLN A 190 1.27 14.60 -7.24
C GLN A 190 2.54 13.74 -7.19
N ALA A 191 2.58 12.63 -7.94
CA ALA A 191 3.71 11.72 -7.98
C ALA A 191 4.99 12.43 -8.43
N LEU A 192 4.91 13.23 -9.50
CA LEU A 192 6.05 13.99 -10.00
C LEU A 192 6.54 15.00 -8.95
N LEU A 193 5.64 15.73 -8.30
CA LEU A 193 6.01 16.69 -7.26
C LEU A 193 6.68 16.02 -6.06
N LEU A 194 6.20 14.86 -5.63
CA LEU A 194 6.79 14.10 -4.53
C LEU A 194 8.19 13.57 -4.88
N ALA A 195 8.38 13.07 -6.11
CA ALA A 195 9.70 12.66 -6.61
C ALA A 195 10.67 13.85 -6.64
N GLN A 196 10.25 15.01 -7.17
CA GLN A 196 11.02 16.27 -7.18
C GLN A 196 11.35 16.76 -5.77
N SER A 197 10.53 16.42 -4.78
CA SER A 197 10.74 16.77 -3.37
C SER A 197 11.68 15.80 -2.64
N GLY A 198 12.15 14.73 -3.29
CA GLY A 198 13.14 13.80 -2.76
C GLY A 198 12.56 12.49 -2.21
N ALA A 199 11.37 12.07 -2.64
CA ALA A 199 10.88 10.73 -2.36
C ALA A 199 11.72 9.69 -3.12
N ASP A 200 12.16 8.64 -2.43
CA ASP A 200 12.84 7.49 -3.04
C ASP A 200 11.83 6.47 -3.57
N ILE A 201 10.68 6.37 -2.89
CA ILE A 201 9.60 5.45 -3.22
C ILE A 201 8.28 6.21 -3.24
N LEU A 202 7.51 6.03 -4.31
CA LEU A 202 6.13 6.47 -4.40
C LEU A 202 5.19 5.29 -4.17
N ALA A 203 4.20 5.50 -3.30
CA ALA A 203 3.30 4.43 -2.87
C ALA A 203 1.84 4.76 -3.20
N PRO A 204 1.37 4.54 -4.46
CA PRO A 204 0.00 4.82 -4.85
C PRO A 204 -0.98 3.94 -4.06
N SER A 205 -1.85 4.59 -3.29
CA SER A 205 -2.80 3.93 -2.40
C SER A 205 -4.28 4.19 -2.74
N ASP A 206 -4.51 4.86 -3.84
CA ASP A 206 -5.82 5.35 -4.31
C ASP A 206 -6.73 4.25 -4.88
N MET A 207 -6.16 3.22 -5.51
CA MET A 207 -6.86 2.11 -6.19
C MET A 207 -7.58 2.50 -7.50
N MET A 208 -7.10 3.53 -8.21
CA MET A 208 -7.59 3.81 -9.56
C MET A 208 -6.98 2.85 -10.59
N ASP A 209 -7.77 2.46 -11.59
CA ASP A 209 -7.30 1.60 -12.67
C ASP A 209 -6.24 2.33 -13.52
N GLY A 210 -5.11 1.67 -13.80
CA GLY A 210 -4.03 2.22 -14.64
C GLY A 210 -3.11 3.23 -13.94
N ARG A 211 -3.26 3.47 -12.62
CA ARG A 211 -2.48 4.46 -11.88
C ARG A 211 -0.99 4.20 -11.85
N VAL A 212 -0.59 2.93 -11.77
CA VAL A 212 0.82 2.56 -11.73
C VAL A 212 1.49 2.90 -13.05
N ARG A 213 0.85 2.57 -14.18
CA ARG A 213 1.33 2.95 -15.51
C ARG A 213 1.45 4.46 -15.67
N ALA A 214 0.40 5.19 -15.29
CA ALA A 214 0.39 6.64 -15.39
C ALA A 214 1.53 7.29 -14.58
N ILE A 215 1.76 6.83 -13.35
CA ILE A 215 2.87 7.31 -12.50
C ILE A 215 4.22 6.90 -13.08
N ARG A 216 4.40 5.68 -13.56
CA ARG A 216 5.67 5.25 -14.18
C ARG A 216 5.99 6.10 -15.40
N ASP A 217 5.02 6.31 -16.28
CA ASP A 217 5.22 7.06 -17.51
C ASP A 217 5.62 8.52 -17.23
N ILE A 218 5.01 9.20 -16.25
CA ILE A 218 5.38 10.58 -15.90
C ILE A 218 6.78 10.64 -15.28
N LEU A 219 7.15 9.68 -14.43
CA LEU A 219 8.49 9.60 -13.84
C LEU A 219 9.57 9.41 -14.90
N GLU A 220 9.40 8.46 -15.82
CA GLU A 220 10.32 8.20 -16.92
C GLU A 220 10.48 9.43 -17.82
N SER A 221 9.38 10.10 -18.17
CA SER A 221 9.40 11.30 -19.04
C SER A 221 10.14 12.49 -18.42
N HIS A 222 10.27 12.52 -17.08
CA HIS A 222 10.98 13.56 -16.33
C HIS A 222 12.32 13.10 -15.76
N ALA A 223 12.84 11.95 -16.23
CA ALA A 223 14.13 11.37 -15.83
C ALA A 223 14.24 10.96 -14.34
N PHE A 224 13.12 10.67 -13.69
CA PHE A 224 13.07 10.04 -12.35
C PHE A 224 13.10 8.51 -12.47
N VAL A 225 14.05 7.99 -13.26
CA VAL A 225 14.14 6.56 -13.64
C VAL A 225 14.44 5.63 -12.46
N ASP A 226 15.07 6.16 -11.41
CA ASP A 226 15.43 5.38 -10.20
C ASP A 226 14.37 5.46 -9.10
N THR A 227 13.28 6.23 -9.29
CA THR A 227 12.20 6.30 -8.30
C THR A 227 11.38 5.01 -8.30
N VAL A 228 11.35 4.33 -7.15
CA VAL A 228 10.65 3.07 -6.96
C VAL A 228 9.14 3.31 -6.83
N ILE A 229 8.32 2.41 -7.41
CA ILE A 229 6.87 2.38 -7.17
C ILE A 229 6.52 1.19 -6.28
N LEU A 230 6.00 1.47 -5.07
CA LEU A 230 5.43 0.50 -4.15
C LEU A 230 3.90 0.58 -4.23
N SER A 231 3.30 -0.26 -5.06
CA SER A 231 1.85 -0.22 -5.23
C SER A 231 1.10 -0.89 -4.10
N TYR A 232 0.03 -0.25 -3.64
CA TYR A 232 -1.02 -0.89 -2.82
C TYR A 232 -1.88 -1.78 -3.73
N ALA A 233 -1.27 -2.82 -4.30
CA ALA A 233 -1.85 -3.63 -5.36
C ALA A 233 -3.11 -4.39 -4.94
N ALA A 234 -3.19 -4.84 -3.68
CA ALA A 234 -4.36 -5.50 -3.13
C ALA A 234 -4.84 -4.76 -1.86
N LYS A 235 -5.59 -3.67 -2.03
CA LYS A 235 -6.14 -2.88 -0.92
C LYS A 235 -7.64 -3.14 -0.77
N TYR A 236 -7.99 -3.81 0.32
CA TYR A 236 -9.37 -4.20 0.61
C TYR A 236 -10.13 -3.11 1.38
N ALA A 237 -11.41 -2.95 1.09
CA ALA A 237 -12.31 -2.14 1.92
C ALA A 237 -12.41 -2.80 3.32
N SER A 238 -11.94 -2.10 4.37
CA SER A 238 -11.79 -2.69 5.69
C SER A 238 -12.15 -1.71 6.81
N SER A 239 -12.76 -2.25 7.88
CA SER A 239 -12.96 -1.52 9.14
C SER A 239 -11.66 -1.31 9.92
N PHE A 240 -10.60 -2.06 9.64
CA PHE A 240 -9.27 -1.88 10.25
C PHE A 240 -8.62 -0.52 9.92
N TYR A 241 -9.14 0.23 8.94
CA TYR A 241 -8.65 1.57 8.63
C TYR A 241 -9.17 2.68 9.57
N GLY A 242 -10.03 2.36 10.54
CA GLY A 242 -10.56 3.35 11.48
C GLY A 242 -9.47 4.21 12.13
N PRO A 243 -8.47 3.60 12.82
CA PRO A 243 -7.38 4.36 13.44
C PRO A 243 -6.55 5.17 12.44
N PHE A 244 -6.24 4.59 11.28
CA PHE A 244 -5.50 5.30 10.22
C PHE A 244 -6.24 6.53 9.71
N ARG A 245 -7.56 6.41 9.47
CA ARG A 245 -8.40 7.55 9.03
C ARG A 245 -8.43 8.67 10.05
N GLU A 246 -8.44 8.34 11.34
CA GLU A 246 -8.32 9.34 12.40
C GLU A 246 -6.93 10.00 12.37
N ALA A 247 -5.88 9.21 12.18
CA ALA A 247 -4.50 9.69 12.13
C ALA A 247 -4.28 10.75 11.04
N VAL A 248 -4.82 10.53 9.83
CA VAL A 248 -4.72 11.47 8.70
C VAL A 248 -5.87 12.48 8.64
N GLY A 249 -6.83 12.43 9.58
CA GLY A 249 -7.96 13.36 9.64
C GLY A 249 -8.96 13.24 8.49
N SER A 250 -9.06 12.06 7.85
CA SER A 250 -10.01 11.82 6.74
C SER A 250 -11.36 11.25 7.20
N SER A 251 -11.47 10.75 8.43
CA SER A 251 -12.70 10.15 8.96
C SER A 251 -13.88 11.10 9.05
N ALA A 252 -13.63 12.37 9.38
CA ALA A 252 -14.67 13.38 9.49
C ALA A 252 -15.25 13.76 8.13
N ASN A 253 -14.43 13.75 7.09
CA ASN A 253 -14.79 14.19 5.73
C ASN A 253 -15.57 13.11 4.97
N LEU A 254 -15.18 11.83 5.08
CA LEU A 254 -15.85 10.72 4.42
C LEU A 254 -17.30 10.51 4.95
N GLY A 255 -17.58 10.85 6.22
CA GLY A 255 -18.90 10.75 6.80
C GLY A 255 -19.50 9.35 6.68
N LYS A 256 -20.65 9.22 6.00
CA LYS A 256 -21.33 7.96 5.68
C LYS A 256 -20.95 7.37 4.31
N ALA A 257 -20.13 8.05 3.53
CA ALA A 257 -19.69 7.56 2.23
C ALA A 257 -18.76 6.34 2.35
N SER A 258 -18.59 5.62 1.27
CA SER A 258 -17.87 4.33 1.27
C SER A 258 -16.87 4.30 0.12
N LYS A 259 -15.67 3.81 0.40
CA LYS A 259 -14.61 3.58 -0.60
C LYS A 259 -14.75 2.23 -1.34
N LYS A 260 -15.88 1.51 -1.17
CA LYS A 260 -16.10 0.18 -1.76
C LYS A 260 -16.25 0.18 -3.29
N THR A 261 -16.37 1.34 -3.91
CA THR A 261 -16.44 1.47 -5.38
C THR A 261 -15.07 1.31 -6.05
N TYR A 262 -13.98 1.45 -5.28
CA TYR A 262 -12.61 1.32 -5.77
C TYR A 262 -11.70 0.50 -4.84
N GLN A 263 -11.99 0.37 -3.54
CA GLN A 263 -11.31 -0.61 -2.69
C GLN A 263 -11.93 -1.98 -2.82
N MET A 264 -11.12 -3.02 -2.85
CA MET A 264 -11.51 -4.39 -3.16
C MET A 264 -12.50 -4.99 -2.14
N ASN A 265 -13.32 -5.92 -2.62
CA ASN A 265 -14.20 -6.68 -1.75
C ASN A 265 -13.42 -7.81 -1.05
N PHE A 266 -13.59 -7.95 0.27
CA PHE A 266 -12.94 -8.97 1.10
C PHE A 266 -13.23 -10.42 0.65
N ALA A 267 -14.27 -10.65 -0.13
CA ALA A 267 -14.65 -11.97 -0.63
C ALA A 267 -13.85 -12.41 -1.89
N ASN A 268 -12.99 -11.54 -2.45
CA ASN A 268 -12.40 -11.73 -3.76
C ASN A 268 -10.88 -11.90 -3.70
N LEU A 269 -10.40 -13.15 -3.57
CA LEU A 269 -8.97 -13.47 -3.66
C LEU A 269 -8.44 -13.37 -5.10
N ASN A 270 -9.17 -13.91 -6.08
CA ASN A 270 -8.70 -13.93 -7.47
C ASN A 270 -8.59 -12.53 -8.08
N GLU A 271 -9.45 -11.61 -7.66
CA GLU A 271 -9.36 -10.19 -8.02
C GLU A 271 -8.04 -9.58 -7.54
N ALA A 272 -7.63 -9.86 -6.29
CA ALA A 272 -6.35 -9.40 -5.76
C ALA A 272 -5.15 -9.88 -6.57
N LEU A 273 -5.18 -11.13 -7.05
CA LEU A 273 -4.12 -11.67 -7.90
C LEU A 273 -4.10 -10.99 -9.28
N HIS A 274 -5.27 -10.64 -9.83
CA HIS A 274 -5.38 -9.88 -11.08
C HIS A 274 -4.84 -8.46 -10.91
N GLU A 275 -5.29 -7.72 -9.91
CA GLU A 275 -4.82 -6.37 -9.58
C GLU A 275 -3.29 -6.34 -9.41
N THR A 276 -2.77 -7.27 -8.61
CA THR A 276 -1.32 -7.37 -8.40
C THR A 276 -0.55 -7.66 -9.69
N ALA A 277 -1.08 -8.54 -10.55
CA ALA A 277 -0.45 -8.85 -11.82
C ALA A 277 -0.47 -7.65 -12.79
N MET A 278 -1.57 -6.90 -12.81
CA MET A 278 -1.70 -5.68 -13.61
C MET A 278 -0.73 -4.59 -13.13
N ASP A 279 -0.66 -4.34 -11.83
CA ASP A 279 0.26 -3.35 -11.26
C ASP A 279 1.73 -3.68 -11.57
N ILE A 280 2.11 -4.97 -11.52
CA ILE A 280 3.47 -5.42 -11.92
C ILE A 280 3.71 -5.16 -13.42
N GLU A 281 2.74 -5.48 -14.29
CA GLU A 281 2.84 -5.24 -15.74
C GLU A 281 2.87 -3.74 -16.08
N GLU A 282 2.21 -2.94 -15.28
CA GLU A 282 2.20 -1.47 -15.36
C GLU A 282 3.51 -0.82 -14.88
N GLY A 283 4.37 -1.55 -14.17
CA GLY A 283 5.69 -1.08 -13.76
C GLY A 283 5.85 -0.84 -12.26
N ALA A 284 5.06 -1.51 -11.41
CA ALA A 284 5.34 -1.55 -9.97
C ALA A 284 6.60 -2.38 -9.68
N ASP A 285 7.48 -1.83 -8.85
CA ASP A 285 8.70 -2.52 -8.40
C ASP A 285 8.44 -3.37 -7.15
N ILE A 286 7.51 -2.91 -6.31
CA ILE A 286 7.10 -3.56 -5.07
C ILE A 286 5.57 -3.56 -5.02
N VAL A 287 4.98 -4.65 -4.53
CA VAL A 287 3.53 -4.78 -4.36
C VAL A 287 3.16 -5.03 -2.89
N MET A 288 2.04 -4.47 -2.46
CA MET A 288 1.58 -4.54 -1.08
C MET A 288 0.16 -5.09 -1.00
N VAL A 289 -0.08 -5.94 0.00
CA VAL A 289 -1.43 -6.36 0.42
C VAL A 289 -1.83 -5.56 1.66
N LYS A 290 -2.99 -4.88 1.61
CA LYS A 290 -3.47 -4.06 2.74
C LYS A 290 -4.96 -4.30 3.07
N PRO A 291 -5.29 -4.55 4.34
CA PRO A 291 -4.38 -4.79 5.48
C PRO A 291 -3.76 -6.20 5.41
N GLY A 292 -2.44 -6.32 5.53
CA GLY A 292 -1.71 -7.58 5.31
C GLY A 292 -2.11 -8.69 6.26
N THR A 293 -2.20 -8.43 7.57
CA THR A 293 -2.49 -9.45 8.60
C THR A 293 -3.85 -10.13 8.40
N ALA A 294 -4.85 -9.42 7.85
CA ALA A 294 -6.18 -9.99 7.60
C ALA A 294 -6.26 -10.82 6.30
N TYR A 295 -5.25 -10.73 5.42
CA TYR A 295 -5.23 -11.33 4.09
C TYR A 295 -3.92 -12.08 3.81
N LEU A 296 -3.49 -12.92 4.78
CA LEU A 296 -2.29 -13.76 4.64
C LEU A 296 -2.43 -14.82 3.54
N ASP A 297 -3.64 -15.19 3.19
CA ASP A 297 -3.96 -16.05 2.04
C ASP A 297 -3.58 -15.38 0.71
N VAL A 298 -3.84 -14.08 0.57
CA VAL A 298 -3.42 -13.27 -0.59
C VAL A 298 -1.90 -13.12 -0.62
N VAL A 299 -1.28 -12.84 0.54
CA VAL A 299 0.18 -12.75 0.65
C VAL A 299 0.86 -14.06 0.28
N HIS A 300 0.23 -15.21 0.58
CA HIS A 300 0.76 -16.54 0.26
C HIS A 300 0.61 -16.90 -1.22
N ALA A 301 -0.45 -16.44 -1.88
CA ALA A 301 -0.80 -16.80 -3.24
C ALA A 301 0.06 -16.10 -4.29
#